data_5e88a9a272e205fab8327554eb97d17b
#
_entry.id   5e88a9a272e205fab8327554eb97d17b
#
_cell.length_a   1.000
_cell.length_b   1.000
_cell.length_c   1.000
_cell.angle_alpha   90.00
_cell.angle_beta   90.00
_cell.angle_gamma   90.00
#
_symmetry.space_group_name_H-M   'P 1'
#
loop_
_entity.id
_entity.type
_entity.pdbx_description
1 polymer ?
#
loop_
_entity_poly.entity_id
_entity_poly.type
_entity_poly.pdbx_seq_one_letter_code
_entity_poly.pdbx_strand_id
1 'polypeptide(L)'
;MTPKQRLSRAVAYEEVDRAPAGLFGTHTDYEEALARHIGASSIEAMYLELGVDIWHSKVGLRYKGEGNPLGSTPENPHPFARMTTIDEVEAYPFPGPEDFDATELVAHLRDHQEFAVCGGINSAIYHHYLGLCGQENALCFLKQQPDVAKAMIGRITDYFVVYLRQVLEAGDGLIDMVENCNDFGTQRSMFISAEDFREFFREPLKQMYDLAKEHDVLYMQHSCGSVGPIIDDFIEMGADILNPIQVEADGMDIEDLVERYKGRITFYGGIDTQRLLPHGPEALIRSEVSRLIGYFGTGGGLI
;
A
#
# COMPACT_ATOMS: atom_id res chain seq x y z
N MET A 1 19.81 7.31 -15.13
CA MET A 1 18.36 7.61 -15.04
C MET A 1 18.05 8.38 -13.78
N THR A 2 17.01 9.24 -13.79
CA THR A 2 16.46 9.79 -12.54
C THR A 2 15.63 8.73 -11.81
N PRO A 3 15.38 8.88 -10.49
CA PRO A 3 14.49 7.99 -9.74
C PRO A 3 13.11 7.81 -10.40
N LYS A 4 12.45 8.92 -10.79
CA LYS A 4 11.14 8.89 -11.48
C LYS A 4 11.18 8.12 -12.81
N GLN A 5 12.21 8.37 -13.64
CA GLN A 5 12.38 7.62 -14.88
C GLN A 5 12.61 6.13 -14.64
N ARG A 6 13.38 5.79 -13.60
CA ARG A 6 13.67 4.41 -13.28
C ARG A 6 12.42 3.68 -12.82
N LEU A 7 11.61 4.30 -11.94
CA LEU A 7 10.33 3.74 -11.49
C LEU A 7 9.38 3.55 -12.67
N SER A 8 9.10 4.61 -13.45
CA SER A 8 8.13 4.53 -14.56
C SER A 8 8.53 3.49 -15.61
N ARG A 9 9.81 3.41 -15.97
CA ARG A 9 10.31 2.40 -16.92
C ARG A 9 10.29 0.99 -16.35
N ALA A 10 10.62 0.82 -15.07
CA ALA A 10 10.54 -0.49 -14.42
C ALA A 10 9.10 -1.02 -14.42
N VAL A 11 8.12 -0.17 -14.13
CA VAL A 11 6.70 -0.54 -14.15
C VAL A 11 6.19 -0.79 -15.58
N ALA A 12 6.70 -0.05 -16.56
CA ALA A 12 6.37 -0.25 -17.99
C ALA A 12 7.10 -1.45 -18.62
N TYR A 13 7.90 -2.21 -17.86
CA TYR A 13 8.76 -3.30 -18.40
C TYR A 13 9.70 -2.82 -19.51
N GLU A 14 10.22 -1.63 -19.36
CA GLU A 14 11.25 -1.08 -20.23
C GLU A 14 12.64 -1.24 -19.62
N GLU A 15 13.69 -1.11 -20.45
CA GLU A 15 15.07 -1.21 -20.00
C GLU A 15 15.43 -0.16 -18.94
N VAL A 16 16.01 -0.57 -17.83
CA VAL A 16 16.48 0.26 -16.73
C VAL A 16 17.98 0.06 -16.49
N ASP A 17 18.66 1.07 -15.97
CA ASP A 17 20.07 1.00 -15.58
C ASP A 17 20.32 0.09 -14.35
N ARG A 18 19.33 -0.02 -13.48
CA ARG A 18 19.21 -0.96 -12.36
C ARG A 18 17.76 -1.05 -11.91
N ALA A 19 17.41 -2.05 -11.10
CA ALA A 19 16.11 -2.05 -10.43
C ALA A 19 15.97 -0.79 -9.53
N PRO A 20 14.78 -0.13 -9.52
CA PRO A 20 14.50 0.89 -8.52
C PRO A 20 14.65 0.32 -7.11
N ALA A 21 15.03 1.15 -6.15
CA ALA A 21 15.12 0.79 -4.75
C ALA A 21 14.14 1.63 -3.91
N GLY A 22 13.45 0.97 -3.00
CA GLY A 22 12.55 1.62 -2.05
C GLY A 22 12.68 1.04 -0.65
N LEU A 23 12.43 1.86 0.36
CA LEU A 23 12.34 1.45 1.76
C LEU A 23 10.88 1.63 2.21
N PHE A 24 10.08 0.60 2.01
CA PHE A 24 8.66 0.62 2.39
C PHE A 24 8.46 0.19 3.84
N GLY A 25 7.58 0.88 4.56
CA GLY A 25 7.15 0.49 5.90
C GLY A 25 8.21 0.66 7.00
N THR A 26 9.27 1.44 6.75
CA THR A 26 10.30 1.72 7.75
C THR A 26 9.83 2.73 8.79
N HIS A 27 10.15 2.47 10.07
CA HIS A 27 9.94 3.44 11.14
C HIS A 27 11.01 4.53 11.12
N THR A 28 10.62 5.76 11.46
CA THR A 28 11.52 6.91 11.50
C THR A 28 12.71 6.67 12.42
N ASP A 29 12.52 6.08 13.60
CA ASP A 29 13.61 5.73 14.53
C ASP A 29 14.67 4.82 13.88
N TYR A 30 14.23 3.86 13.04
CA TYR A 30 15.13 2.99 12.30
C TYR A 30 15.88 3.76 11.22
N GLU A 31 15.19 4.60 10.46
CA GLU A 31 15.80 5.44 9.42
C GLU A 31 16.84 6.40 10.01
N GLU A 32 16.53 7.04 11.15
CA GLU A 32 17.49 7.89 11.89
C GLU A 32 18.69 7.08 12.40
N ALA A 33 18.46 5.86 12.90
CA ALA A 33 19.55 5.00 13.35
C ALA A 33 20.45 4.58 12.18
N LEU A 34 19.87 4.26 11.03
CA LEU A 34 20.61 3.93 9.82
C LEU A 34 21.39 5.13 9.28
N ALA A 35 20.77 6.32 9.22
CA ALA A 35 21.44 7.55 8.84
C ALA A 35 22.67 7.83 9.72
N ARG A 36 22.52 7.73 11.05
CA ARG A 36 23.64 7.85 11.99
C ARG A 36 24.72 6.80 11.76
N HIS A 37 24.34 5.56 11.46
CA HIS A 37 25.28 4.45 11.24
C HIS A 37 26.19 4.69 10.02
N ILE A 38 25.64 5.20 8.91
CA ILE A 38 26.41 5.51 7.71
C ILE A 38 27.04 6.92 7.72
N GLY A 39 26.73 7.75 8.74
CA GLY A 39 27.25 9.12 8.85
C GLY A 39 26.53 10.15 7.99
N ALA A 40 25.33 9.85 7.51
CA ALA A 40 24.51 10.78 6.74
C ALA A 40 23.96 11.91 7.61
N SER A 41 23.82 13.10 7.04
CA SER A 41 23.36 14.31 7.76
C SER A 41 21.85 14.36 7.99
N SER A 42 21.08 13.60 7.22
CA SER A 42 19.62 13.49 7.32
C SER A 42 19.14 12.16 6.73
N ILE A 43 17.83 11.85 6.85
CA ILE A 43 17.19 10.69 6.21
C ILE A 43 17.25 10.84 4.69
N GLU A 44 16.99 12.02 4.15
CA GLU A 44 17.07 12.30 2.71
C GLU A 44 18.49 12.07 2.18
N ALA A 45 19.51 12.58 2.90
CA ALA A 45 20.91 12.36 2.53
C ALA A 45 21.28 10.86 2.56
N MET A 46 20.78 10.11 3.55
CA MET A 46 20.92 8.66 3.62
C MET A 46 20.27 7.97 2.42
N TYR A 47 19.05 8.35 2.06
CA TYR A 47 18.35 7.77 0.90
C TYR A 47 19.14 7.98 -0.39
N LEU A 48 19.65 9.20 -0.61
CA LEU A 48 20.48 9.51 -1.78
C LEU A 48 21.79 8.71 -1.80
N GLU A 49 22.45 8.57 -0.65
CA GLU A 49 23.72 7.82 -0.51
C GLU A 49 23.50 6.31 -0.75
N LEU A 50 22.39 5.76 -0.25
CA LEU A 50 22.01 4.36 -0.47
C LEU A 50 21.44 4.10 -1.87
N GLY A 51 21.18 5.15 -2.65
CA GLY A 51 20.59 5.04 -3.97
C GLY A 51 19.12 4.61 -3.94
N VAL A 52 18.39 4.99 -2.89
CA VAL A 52 16.93 4.80 -2.81
C VAL A 52 16.26 5.72 -3.83
N ASP A 53 15.31 5.18 -4.57
CA ASP A 53 14.59 5.90 -5.63
C ASP A 53 13.22 6.39 -5.20
N ILE A 54 12.57 5.69 -4.27
CA ILE A 54 11.18 5.95 -3.89
C ILE A 54 11.12 6.57 -2.51
N TRP A 55 10.53 7.77 -2.43
CA TRP A 55 10.19 8.42 -1.19
C TRP A 55 8.73 8.10 -0.82
N HIS A 56 8.53 7.32 0.23
CA HIS A 56 7.21 7.06 0.79
C HIS A 56 6.84 8.18 1.76
N SER A 57 5.91 9.06 1.36
CA SER A 57 5.46 10.16 2.19
C SER A 57 4.75 9.66 3.44
N LYS A 58 5.22 10.10 4.60
CA LYS A 58 4.55 9.87 5.90
C LYS A 58 3.57 11.01 6.24
N VAL A 59 3.47 12.00 5.36
CA VAL A 59 2.58 13.16 5.50
C VAL A 59 1.38 12.96 4.58
N GLY A 60 0.19 13.10 5.15
CA GLY A 60 -1.08 13.07 4.42
C GLY A 60 -1.86 14.37 4.59
N LEU A 61 -3.14 14.35 4.27
CA LEU A 61 -4.05 15.46 4.56
C LEU A 61 -4.19 15.61 6.09
N ARG A 62 -4.06 16.83 6.58
CA ARG A 62 -4.25 17.14 8.00
C ARG A 62 -5.75 17.28 8.31
N TYR A 63 -6.28 16.43 9.18
CA TYR A 63 -7.64 16.59 9.69
C TYR A 63 -7.74 17.82 10.58
N LYS A 64 -8.76 18.67 10.33
CA LYS A 64 -8.99 19.92 11.06
C LYS A 64 -9.77 19.72 12.35
N GLY A 65 -10.50 18.59 12.49
CA GLY A 65 -11.23 18.23 13.69
C GLY A 65 -10.32 17.66 14.78
N GLU A 66 -10.95 17.18 15.85
CA GLU A 66 -10.26 16.55 16.98
C GLU A 66 -10.33 15.03 16.88
N GLY A 67 -9.25 14.34 17.30
CA GLY A 67 -9.19 12.89 17.39
C GLY A 67 -9.05 12.17 16.04
N ASN A 68 -9.53 10.93 15.97
CA ASN A 68 -9.47 10.10 14.78
C ASN A 68 -10.63 10.46 13.82
N PRO A 69 -10.37 10.82 12.55
CA PRO A 69 -11.39 11.17 11.57
C PRO A 69 -12.41 10.06 11.33
N LEU A 70 -12.06 8.81 11.57
CA LEU A 70 -12.96 7.66 11.46
C LEU A 70 -13.74 7.35 12.75
N GLY A 71 -13.63 8.21 13.77
CA GLY A 71 -14.45 8.17 14.98
C GLY A 71 -14.09 7.09 15.99
N SER A 72 -13.01 6.33 15.80
CA SER A 72 -12.51 5.41 16.83
C SER A 72 -11.90 6.20 18.00
N THR A 73 -12.29 5.85 19.22
CA THR A 73 -11.76 6.44 20.46
C THR A 73 -11.38 5.34 21.44
N PRO A 74 -10.60 5.64 22.51
CA PRO A 74 -10.29 4.63 23.55
C PRO A 74 -11.56 4.05 24.20
N GLU A 75 -12.63 4.84 24.34
CA GLU A 75 -13.90 4.43 24.94
C GLU A 75 -14.79 3.67 23.94
N ASN A 76 -14.63 3.93 22.65
CA ASN A 76 -15.36 3.27 21.57
C ASN A 76 -14.39 2.92 20.41
N PRO A 77 -13.53 1.92 20.58
CA PRO A 77 -12.54 1.55 19.56
C PRO A 77 -13.17 0.98 18.29
N HIS A 78 -14.37 0.45 18.38
CA HIS A 78 -15.07 -0.23 17.29
C HIS A 78 -16.49 0.35 17.10
N PRO A 79 -16.63 1.55 16.53
CA PRO A 79 -17.93 2.24 16.45
C PRO A 79 -18.96 1.48 15.61
N PHE A 80 -18.57 0.62 14.69
CA PHE A 80 -19.49 -0.19 13.87
C PHE A 80 -19.88 -1.53 14.53
N ALA A 81 -19.21 -1.93 15.61
CA ALA A 81 -19.40 -3.27 16.21
C ALA A 81 -20.83 -3.61 16.61
N ARG A 82 -21.68 -2.61 16.83
CA ARG A 82 -23.07 -2.78 17.28
C ARG A 82 -24.11 -2.32 16.26
N MET A 83 -23.70 -1.84 15.10
CA MET A 83 -24.60 -1.45 14.03
C MET A 83 -25.16 -2.70 13.35
N THR A 84 -26.47 -2.77 13.22
CA THR A 84 -27.19 -3.93 12.67
C THR A 84 -28.10 -3.59 11.50
N THR A 85 -28.19 -2.31 11.16
CA THR A 85 -29.02 -1.82 10.05
C THR A 85 -28.22 -0.91 9.12
N ILE A 86 -28.62 -0.87 7.86
CA ILE A 86 -28.04 0.02 6.85
C ILE A 86 -28.22 1.48 7.25
N ASP A 87 -29.39 1.85 7.77
CA ASP A 87 -29.70 3.23 8.19
C ASP A 87 -28.72 3.74 9.27
N GLU A 88 -28.35 2.86 10.24
CA GLU A 88 -27.35 3.21 11.26
C GLU A 88 -25.97 3.49 10.64
N VAL A 89 -25.58 2.69 9.65
CA VAL A 89 -24.30 2.83 8.95
C VAL A 89 -24.30 4.11 8.10
N GLU A 90 -25.36 4.37 7.34
CA GLU A 90 -25.49 5.55 6.50
C GLU A 90 -25.52 6.85 7.31
N ALA A 91 -26.11 6.82 8.51
CA ALA A 91 -26.16 7.95 9.42
C ALA A 91 -24.83 8.24 10.14
N TYR A 92 -23.83 7.38 9.99
CA TYR A 92 -22.53 7.55 10.67
C TYR A 92 -21.76 8.74 10.08
N PRO A 93 -21.32 9.70 10.95
CA PRO A 93 -20.73 10.95 10.50
C PRO A 93 -19.25 10.79 10.11
N PHE A 94 -18.96 10.45 8.86
CA PHE A 94 -17.62 10.59 8.32
C PHE A 94 -17.33 12.05 7.95
N PRO A 95 -16.08 12.54 8.11
CA PRO A 95 -15.70 13.89 7.70
C PRO A 95 -15.78 14.04 6.17
N GLY A 96 -16.15 15.26 5.76
CA GLY A 96 -16.17 15.66 4.37
C GLY A 96 -14.84 16.26 3.89
N PRO A 97 -14.76 16.63 2.61
CA PRO A 97 -13.53 17.20 2.04
C PRO A 97 -13.11 18.52 2.71
N GLU A 98 -14.07 19.32 3.22
CA GLU A 98 -13.82 20.58 3.93
C GLU A 98 -13.09 20.41 5.27
N ASP A 99 -13.12 19.21 5.82
CA ASP A 99 -12.50 18.90 7.11
C ASP A 99 -10.99 18.61 7.00
N PHE A 100 -10.43 18.66 5.81
CA PHE A 100 -9.01 18.39 5.58
C PHE A 100 -8.26 19.62 5.05
N ASP A 101 -6.93 19.61 5.27
CA ASP A 101 -5.99 20.63 4.83
C ASP A 101 -4.78 19.96 4.19
N ALA A 102 -4.47 20.35 2.93
CA ALA A 102 -3.40 19.77 2.14
C ALA A 102 -2.08 20.58 2.19
N THR A 103 -2.03 21.70 2.93
CA THR A 103 -0.90 22.64 2.87
C THR A 103 0.42 21.97 3.21
N GLU A 104 0.45 21.18 4.29
CA GLU A 104 1.65 20.47 4.74
C GLU A 104 2.02 19.35 3.77
N LEU A 105 1.04 18.59 3.27
CA LEU A 105 1.25 17.56 2.26
C LEU A 105 1.94 18.15 1.01
N VAL A 106 1.39 19.23 0.45
CA VAL A 106 1.92 19.85 -0.78
C VAL A 106 3.35 20.37 -0.56
N ALA A 107 3.63 20.99 0.58
CA ALA A 107 4.99 21.43 0.92
C ALA A 107 5.94 20.22 0.96
N HIS A 108 5.55 19.18 1.68
CA HIS A 108 6.35 17.95 1.82
C HIS A 108 6.59 17.27 0.46
N LEU A 109 5.57 17.16 -0.40
CA LEU A 109 5.73 16.58 -1.74
C LEU A 109 6.74 17.37 -2.60
N ARG A 110 6.71 18.71 -2.52
CA ARG A 110 7.65 19.58 -3.26
C ARG A 110 9.08 19.43 -2.80
N ASP A 111 9.30 19.21 -1.52
CA ASP A 111 10.63 19.10 -0.94
C ASP A 111 11.34 17.78 -1.29
N HIS A 112 10.62 16.79 -1.87
CA HIS A 112 11.17 15.45 -2.17
C HIS A 112 11.13 15.08 -3.67
N GLN A 113 11.09 16.07 -4.56
CA GLN A 113 10.98 15.83 -6.00
C GLN A 113 12.22 15.23 -6.68
N GLU A 114 13.35 15.12 -5.98
CA GLU A 114 14.51 14.34 -6.41
C GLU A 114 14.27 12.84 -6.41
N PHE A 115 13.25 12.36 -5.69
CA PHE A 115 12.80 10.97 -5.66
C PHE A 115 11.58 10.75 -6.56
N ALA A 116 11.25 9.50 -6.82
CA ALA A 116 9.90 9.12 -7.20
C ALA A 116 9.03 9.15 -5.93
N VAL A 117 7.97 9.95 -5.92
CA VAL A 117 7.20 10.22 -4.71
C VAL A 117 5.97 9.31 -4.64
N CYS A 118 5.90 8.49 -3.61
CA CYS A 118 4.68 7.82 -3.19
C CYS A 118 3.91 8.77 -2.26
N GLY A 119 2.78 9.29 -2.73
CA GLY A 119 2.06 10.38 -2.09
C GLY A 119 0.87 9.94 -1.25
N GLY A 120 0.60 10.69 -0.20
CA GLY A 120 -0.56 10.50 0.65
C GLY A 120 -0.43 9.34 1.64
N ILE A 121 -1.44 9.25 2.51
CA ILE A 121 -1.56 8.15 3.45
C ILE A 121 -2.33 7.03 2.77
N ASN A 122 -1.88 5.86 3.00
CA ASN A 122 -2.40 4.57 2.72
C ASN A 122 -3.94 4.43 2.96
N SER A 123 -4.64 4.02 1.89
CA SER A 123 -6.09 3.83 1.86
C SER A 123 -6.45 2.39 2.21
N ALA A 124 -6.53 2.07 3.50
CA ALA A 124 -6.69 0.70 4.00
C ALA A 124 -8.16 0.33 4.24
N ILE A 125 -8.97 0.15 3.20
CA ILE A 125 -10.41 -0.16 3.30
C ILE A 125 -10.66 -1.40 4.19
N TYR A 126 -9.96 -2.50 3.93
CA TYR A 126 -10.12 -3.73 4.68
C TYR A 126 -9.69 -3.58 6.14
N HIS A 127 -8.53 -2.98 6.41
CA HIS A 127 -8.06 -2.76 7.77
C HIS A 127 -8.99 -1.82 8.56
N HIS A 128 -9.54 -0.79 7.91
CA HIS A 128 -10.49 0.10 8.56
C HIS A 128 -11.83 -0.59 8.82
N TYR A 129 -12.29 -1.44 7.90
CA TYR A 129 -13.47 -2.27 8.15
C TYR A 129 -13.25 -3.19 9.37
N LEU A 130 -12.10 -3.88 9.43
CA LEU A 130 -11.74 -4.70 10.61
C LEU A 130 -11.62 -3.85 11.89
N GLY A 131 -11.02 -2.67 11.80
CA GLY A 131 -10.82 -1.76 12.92
C GLY A 131 -12.14 -1.19 13.46
N LEU A 132 -13.01 -0.70 12.58
CA LEU A 132 -14.29 -0.09 12.97
C LEU A 132 -15.31 -1.10 13.50
N CYS A 133 -15.29 -2.33 12.99
CA CYS A 133 -16.18 -3.40 13.44
C CYS A 133 -15.63 -4.19 14.63
N GLY A 134 -14.31 -4.23 14.82
CA GLY A 134 -13.60 -5.27 15.56
C GLY A 134 -13.47 -6.53 14.71
N GLN A 135 -12.28 -7.13 14.69
CA GLN A 135 -11.92 -8.20 13.74
C GLN A 135 -12.91 -9.38 13.71
N GLU A 136 -13.31 -9.88 14.88
CA GLU A 136 -14.26 -11.00 14.97
C GLU A 136 -15.63 -10.63 14.40
N ASN A 137 -16.18 -9.48 14.80
CA ASN A 137 -17.47 -9.00 14.29
C ASN A 137 -17.41 -8.75 12.79
N ALA A 138 -16.34 -8.14 12.29
CA ALA A 138 -16.14 -7.88 10.87
C ALA A 138 -16.28 -9.15 10.03
N LEU A 139 -15.58 -10.22 10.44
CA LEU A 139 -15.65 -11.50 9.74
C LEU A 139 -17.04 -12.16 9.86
N CYS A 140 -17.69 -12.04 11.03
CA CYS A 140 -19.07 -12.50 11.21
C CYS A 140 -20.07 -11.74 10.34
N PHE A 141 -19.95 -10.43 10.22
CA PHE A 141 -20.84 -9.60 9.41
C PHE A 141 -20.84 -10.02 7.93
N LEU A 142 -19.67 -10.36 7.37
CA LEU A 142 -19.60 -10.85 5.97
C LEU A 142 -20.53 -12.05 5.70
N LYS A 143 -20.75 -12.90 6.71
CA LYS A 143 -21.56 -14.13 6.58
C LYS A 143 -22.98 -14.00 7.13
N GLN A 144 -23.16 -13.27 8.20
CA GLN A 144 -24.44 -13.20 8.92
C GLN A 144 -25.29 -12.01 8.52
N GLN A 145 -24.66 -10.91 8.08
CA GLN A 145 -25.32 -9.66 7.73
C GLN A 145 -24.63 -9.01 6.49
N PRO A 146 -24.58 -9.72 5.34
CA PRO A 146 -23.80 -9.27 4.18
C PRO A 146 -24.19 -7.89 3.65
N ASP A 147 -25.48 -7.52 3.71
CA ASP A 147 -25.94 -6.22 3.23
C ASP A 147 -25.47 -5.08 4.14
N VAL A 148 -25.45 -5.30 5.47
CA VAL A 148 -24.91 -4.35 6.45
C VAL A 148 -23.39 -4.25 6.28
N ALA A 149 -22.68 -5.36 6.09
CA ALA A 149 -21.25 -5.37 5.80
C ALA A 149 -20.92 -4.58 4.52
N LYS A 150 -21.68 -4.77 3.44
CA LYS A 150 -21.53 -4.00 2.20
C LYS A 150 -21.76 -2.50 2.42
N ALA A 151 -22.75 -2.12 3.22
CA ALA A 151 -22.99 -0.72 3.57
C ALA A 151 -21.80 -0.13 4.35
N MET A 152 -21.27 -0.86 5.35
CA MET A 152 -20.09 -0.44 6.12
C MET A 152 -18.86 -0.24 5.23
N ILE A 153 -18.56 -1.23 4.37
CA ILE A 153 -17.45 -1.17 3.44
C ILE A 153 -17.64 -0.04 2.43
N GLY A 154 -18.86 0.14 1.91
CA GLY A 154 -19.21 1.24 1.01
C GLY A 154 -18.93 2.61 1.63
N ARG A 155 -19.39 2.85 2.86
CA ARG A 155 -19.14 4.12 3.57
C ARG A 155 -17.65 4.39 3.81
N ILE A 156 -16.88 3.36 4.15
CA ILE A 156 -15.41 3.47 4.28
C ILE A 156 -14.79 3.78 2.92
N THR A 157 -15.26 3.15 1.85
CA THR A 157 -14.79 3.38 0.49
C THR A 157 -15.05 4.81 0.05
N ASP A 158 -16.27 5.32 0.23
CA ASP A 158 -16.64 6.71 -0.09
C ASP A 158 -15.70 7.71 0.59
N TYR A 159 -15.42 7.49 1.88
CA TYR A 159 -14.46 8.31 2.63
C TYR A 159 -13.07 8.29 1.98
N PHE A 160 -12.53 7.12 1.64
CA PHE A 160 -11.20 7.01 1.05
C PHE A 160 -11.14 7.52 -0.40
N VAL A 161 -12.20 7.38 -1.17
CA VAL A 161 -12.29 7.96 -2.53
C VAL A 161 -12.21 9.49 -2.45
N VAL A 162 -12.96 10.11 -1.53
CA VAL A 162 -12.91 11.57 -1.29
C VAL A 162 -11.52 11.99 -0.82
N TYR A 163 -10.95 11.26 0.13
CA TYR A 163 -9.62 11.54 0.68
C TYR A 163 -8.54 11.44 -0.41
N LEU A 164 -8.50 10.33 -1.15
CA LEU A 164 -7.50 10.12 -2.20
C LEU A 164 -7.64 11.16 -3.32
N ARG A 165 -8.87 11.51 -3.72
CA ARG A 165 -9.12 12.57 -4.70
C ARG A 165 -8.49 13.89 -4.27
N GLN A 166 -8.67 14.30 -3.02
CA GLN A 166 -8.05 15.51 -2.49
C GLN A 166 -6.53 15.44 -2.48
N VAL A 167 -5.95 14.28 -2.13
CA VAL A 167 -4.50 14.05 -2.18
C VAL A 167 -3.99 14.24 -3.61
N LEU A 168 -4.64 13.61 -4.59
CA LEU A 168 -4.23 13.66 -6.00
C LEU A 168 -4.41 15.04 -6.61
N GLU A 169 -5.53 15.71 -6.34
CA GLU A 169 -5.79 17.07 -6.80
C GLU A 169 -4.81 18.10 -6.20
N ALA A 170 -4.53 17.99 -4.89
CA ALA A 170 -3.60 18.89 -4.22
C ALA A 170 -2.14 18.62 -4.62
N GLY A 171 -1.79 17.37 -4.87
CA GLY A 171 -0.47 16.91 -5.27
C GLY A 171 -0.29 16.77 -6.79
N ASP A 172 -1.08 17.45 -7.61
CA ASP A 172 -1.03 17.36 -9.07
C ASP A 172 0.38 17.55 -9.63
N GLY A 173 0.86 16.56 -10.39
CA GLY A 173 2.21 16.53 -10.94
C GLY A 173 3.35 16.34 -9.93
N LEU A 174 3.07 16.20 -8.61
CA LEU A 174 4.06 15.99 -7.56
C LEU A 174 4.09 14.53 -7.08
N ILE A 175 3.08 13.72 -7.40
CA ILE A 175 2.92 12.34 -6.98
C ILE A 175 3.18 11.42 -8.16
N ASP A 176 4.09 10.46 -8.02
CA ASP A 176 4.39 9.46 -9.05
C ASP A 176 3.63 8.15 -8.82
N MET A 177 3.31 7.82 -7.57
CA MET A 177 2.52 6.66 -7.19
C MET A 177 1.74 6.90 -5.90
N VAL A 178 0.69 6.12 -5.71
CA VAL A 178 -0.05 6.01 -4.45
C VAL A 178 -0.14 4.55 -4.03
N GLU A 179 -0.47 4.32 -2.76
CA GLU A 179 -0.54 2.98 -2.19
C GLU A 179 -1.81 2.75 -1.39
N ASN A 180 -2.23 1.49 -1.33
CA ASN A 180 -3.12 1.03 -0.27
C ASN A 180 -2.46 -0.10 0.52
N CYS A 181 -2.87 -0.30 1.76
CA CYS A 181 -2.39 -1.34 2.64
C CYS A 181 -3.57 -2.19 3.13
N ASN A 182 -3.84 -3.28 2.45
CA ASN A 182 -4.93 -4.18 2.80
C ASN A 182 -4.40 -5.61 2.90
N ASP A 183 -4.05 -6.06 4.11
CA ASP A 183 -3.50 -7.40 4.33
C ASP A 183 -4.62 -8.45 4.32
N PHE A 184 -4.82 -9.05 3.16
CA PHE A 184 -5.78 -10.15 2.99
C PHE A 184 -5.18 -11.52 3.33
N GLY A 185 -3.86 -11.62 3.45
CA GLY A 185 -3.15 -12.87 3.67
C GLY A 185 -2.58 -13.07 5.06
N THR A 186 -2.51 -14.34 5.47
CA THR A 186 -1.68 -14.84 6.57
C THR A 186 -0.47 -15.57 5.98
N GLN A 187 0.38 -16.18 6.82
CA GLN A 187 1.48 -17.02 6.35
C GLN A 187 1.01 -18.26 5.56
N ARG A 188 -0.21 -18.74 5.76
CA ARG A 188 -0.71 -20.01 5.21
C ARG A 188 -1.88 -19.88 4.25
N SER A 189 -2.65 -18.82 4.38
CA SER A 189 -3.89 -18.64 3.61
C SER A 189 -4.34 -17.20 3.66
N MET A 190 -5.38 -16.88 2.92
CA MET A 190 -6.11 -15.63 3.11
C MET A 190 -6.90 -15.65 4.43
N PHE A 191 -7.19 -14.46 4.99
CA PHE A 191 -8.08 -14.26 6.14
C PHE A 191 -9.55 -14.51 5.77
N ILE A 192 -9.93 -14.19 4.55
CA ILE A 192 -11.25 -14.40 3.95
C ILE A 192 -11.09 -15.21 2.68
N SER A 193 -12.15 -15.84 2.19
CA SER A 193 -12.09 -16.58 0.92
C SER A 193 -11.90 -15.62 -0.27
N ALA A 194 -11.39 -16.15 -1.39
CA ALA A 194 -11.30 -15.36 -2.62
C ALA A 194 -12.68 -14.92 -3.13
N GLU A 195 -13.72 -15.71 -2.87
CA GLU A 195 -15.10 -15.34 -3.15
C GLU A 195 -15.55 -14.14 -2.31
N ASP A 196 -15.27 -14.15 -0.99
CA ASP A 196 -15.59 -13.01 -0.12
C ASP A 196 -14.82 -11.77 -0.53
N PHE A 197 -13.55 -11.92 -0.90
CA PHE A 197 -12.77 -10.81 -1.45
C PHE A 197 -13.47 -10.21 -2.67
N ARG A 198 -13.89 -11.03 -3.64
CA ARG A 198 -14.56 -10.58 -4.86
C ARG A 198 -15.92 -9.96 -4.58
N GLU A 199 -16.66 -10.53 -3.63
CA GLU A 199 -18.00 -10.03 -3.27
C GLU A 199 -17.97 -8.69 -2.53
N PHE A 200 -17.01 -8.49 -1.61
CA PHE A 200 -17.05 -7.36 -0.68
C PHE A 200 -15.98 -6.28 -0.95
N PHE A 201 -14.82 -6.64 -1.49
CA PHE A 201 -13.67 -5.73 -1.55
C PHE A 201 -13.17 -5.40 -2.96
N ARG A 202 -13.47 -6.25 -3.95
CA ARG A 202 -12.97 -6.05 -5.31
C ARG A 202 -13.43 -4.72 -5.91
N GLU A 203 -14.72 -4.43 -5.89
CA GLU A 203 -15.26 -3.17 -6.43
C GLU A 203 -14.85 -1.94 -5.60
N PRO A 204 -14.88 -1.96 -4.26
CA PRO A 204 -14.30 -0.92 -3.41
C PRO A 204 -12.85 -0.56 -3.74
N LEU A 205 -11.99 -1.55 -3.90
CA LEU A 205 -10.59 -1.32 -4.25
C LEU A 205 -10.43 -0.79 -5.68
N LYS A 206 -11.23 -1.31 -6.62
CA LYS A 206 -11.20 -0.86 -8.01
C LYS A 206 -11.47 0.64 -8.15
N GLN A 207 -12.38 1.21 -7.36
CA GLN A 207 -12.64 2.65 -7.35
C GLN A 207 -11.39 3.46 -7.02
N MET A 208 -10.56 2.97 -6.10
CA MET A 208 -9.30 3.61 -5.74
C MET A 208 -8.27 3.55 -6.88
N TYR A 209 -8.20 2.39 -7.57
CA TYR A 209 -7.30 2.20 -8.71
C TYR A 209 -7.70 3.08 -9.89
N ASP A 210 -9.00 3.10 -10.22
CA ASP A 210 -9.54 3.92 -11.29
C ASP A 210 -9.25 5.41 -11.03
N LEU A 211 -9.38 5.86 -9.77
CA LEU A 211 -9.09 7.24 -9.39
C LEU A 211 -7.61 7.61 -9.57
N ALA A 212 -6.67 6.74 -9.17
CA ALA A 212 -5.25 6.98 -9.43
C ALA A 212 -4.96 7.05 -10.94
N LYS A 213 -5.57 6.17 -11.71
CA LYS A 213 -5.44 6.14 -13.18
C LYS A 213 -6.01 7.39 -13.84
N GLU A 214 -7.11 7.96 -13.33
CA GLU A 214 -7.67 9.25 -13.81
C GLU A 214 -6.65 10.40 -13.71
N HIS A 215 -5.70 10.30 -12.76
CA HIS A 215 -4.65 11.27 -12.50
C HIS A 215 -3.26 10.88 -13.07
N ASP A 216 -3.17 9.82 -13.88
CA ASP A 216 -1.92 9.28 -14.43
C ASP A 216 -0.88 8.92 -13.34
N VAL A 217 -1.34 8.45 -12.19
CA VAL A 217 -0.52 8.05 -11.03
C VAL A 217 -0.52 6.54 -10.89
N LEU A 218 0.66 5.94 -10.67
CA LEU A 218 0.80 4.50 -10.46
C LEU A 218 0.12 4.06 -9.16
N TYR A 219 -0.47 2.85 -9.17
CA TYR A 219 -1.13 2.29 -8.01
C TYR A 219 -0.40 1.05 -7.47
N MET A 220 0.06 1.12 -6.23
CA MET A 220 0.67 0.02 -5.51
C MET A 220 -0.35 -0.64 -4.58
N GLN A 221 -0.65 -1.92 -4.84
CA GLN A 221 -1.39 -2.77 -3.92
C GLN A 221 -0.43 -3.40 -2.93
N HIS A 222 -0.56 -3.03 -1.65
CA HIS A 222 0.09 -3.76 -0.57
C HIS A 222 -0.86 -4.79 0.04
N SER A 223 -0.36 -6.01 0.18
CA SER A 223 -1.00 -7.06 0.97
C SER A 223 0.03 -8.09 1.41
N CYS A 224 0.29 -8.14 2.71
CA CYS A 224 1.12 -9.19 3.28
C CYS A 224 0.49 -10.59 3.12
N GLY A 225 1.32 -11.61 3.19
CA GLY A 225 0.92 -13.01 3.30
C GLY A 225 0.57 -13.71 2.00
N SER A 226 -0.15 -14.81 2.14
CA SER A 226 -0.57 -15.69 1.06
C SER A 226 -1.78 -15.10 0.33
N VAL A 227 -1.51 -14.33 -0.74
CA VAL A 227 -2.53 -13.67 -1.59
C VAL A 227 -2.56 -14.23 -3.02
N GLY A 228 -1.84 -15.31 -3.28
CA GLY A 228 -1.82 -15.98 -4.58
C GLY A 228 -3.18 -16.14 -5.26
N PRO A 229 -4.27 -16.52 -4.55
CA PRO A 229 -5.60 -16.68 -5.13
C PRO A 229 -6.25 -15.42 -5.70
N ILE A 230 -5.77 -14.22 -5.35
CA ILE A 230 -6.36 -12.93 -5.75
C ILE A 230 -5.39 -12.00 -6.51
N ILE A 231 -4.19 -12.47 -6.86
CA ILE A 231 -3.23 -11.66 -7.65
C ILE A 231 -3.82 -11.32 -9.02
N ASP A 232 -4.49 -12.26 -9.69
CA ASP A 232 -5.17 -12.00 -10.95
C ASP A 232 -6.26 -10.93 -10.79
N ASP A 233 -7.01 -10.93 -9.67
CA ASP A 233 -7.99 -9.88 -9.37
C ASP A 233 -7.31 -8.50 -9.26
N PHE A 234 -6.16 -8.38 -8.57
CA PHE A 234 -5.41 -7.13 -8.48
C PHE A 234 -4.98 -6.62 -9.86
N ILE A 235 -4.45 -7.51 -10.70
CA ILE A 235 -4.04 -7.16 -12.08
C ILE A 235 -5.24 -6.70 -12.91
N GLU A 236 -6.36 -7.43 -12.86
CA GLU A 236 -7.58 -7.10 -13.60
C GLU A 236 -8.22 -5.78 -13.15
N MET A 237 -8.10 -5.44 -11.87
CA MET A 237 -8.52 -4.14 -11.33
C MET A 237 -7.62 -2.99 -11.78
N GLY A 238 -6.36 -3.28 -12.16
CA GLY A 238 -5.42 -2.30 -12.68
C GLY A 238 -4.31 -1.90 -11.70
N ALA A 239 -3.93 -2.79 -10.76
CA ALA A 239 -2.74 -2.59 -9.95
C ALA A 239 -1.48 -2.61 -10.82
N ASP A 240 -0.62 -1.61 -10.68
CA ASP A 240 0.65 -1.52 -11.38
C ASP A 240 1.77 -2.27 -10.64
N ILE A 241 1.70 -2.27 -9.30
CA ILE A 241 2.73 -2.79 -8.41
C ILE A 241 2.08 -3.64 -7.33
N LEU A 242 2.63 -4.82 -7.05
CA LEU A 242 2.28 -5.68 -5.91
C LEU A 242 3.41 -5.65 -4.86
N ASN A 243 3.07 -5.29 -3.63
CA ASN A 243 3.97 -5.19 -2.48
C ASN A 243 3.34 -5.83 -1.22
N PRO A 244 4.08 -6.51 -0.37
CA PRO A 244 5.35 -7.13 -0.68
C PRO A 244 5.14 -8.44 -1.44
N ILE A 245 6.19 -8.92 -2.08
CA ILE A 245 6.23 -10.34 -2.40
C ILE A 245 6.74 -11.07 -1.16
N GLN A 246 5.83 -11.61 -0.38
CA GLN A 246 6.18 -12.31 0.87
C GLN A 246 6.49 -13.78 0.58
N VAL A 247 7.71 -14.06 0.15
CA VAL A 247 8.18 -15.37 -0.33
C VAL A 247 8.06 -16.52 0.68
N GLU A 248 7.90 -16.19 1.97
CA GLU A 248 7.73 -17.17 3.06
C GLU A 248 6.29 -17.64 3.23
N ALA A 249 5.33 -16.99 2.56
CA ALA A 249 3.92 -17.36 2.66
C ALA A 249 3.56 -18.46 1.64
N ASP A 250 2.62 -19.32 2.01
CA ASP A 250 2.19 -20.42 1.15
C ASP A 250 1.65 -19.90 -0.20
N GLY A 251 2.12 -20.47 -1.30
CA GLY A 251 1.71 -20.10 -2.65
C GLY A 251 2.29 -18.75 -3.15
N MET A 252 3.32 -18.23 -2.48
CA MET A 252 4.01 -16.98 -2.85
C MET A 252 5.47 -17.23 -3.26
N ASP A 253 5.78 -18.45 -3.73
CA ASP A 253 7.11 -18.76 -4.26
C ASP A 253 7.47 -17.84 -5.44
N ILE A 254 8.66 -17.24 -5.38
CA ILE A 254 9.06 -16.20 -6.35
C ILE A 254 9.20 -16.75 -7.78
N GLU A 255 9.60 -17.99 -7.95
CA GLU A 255 9.79 -18.59 -9.26
C GLU A 255 8.42 -18.83 -9.93
N ASP A 256 7.47 -19.36 -9.18
CA ASP A 256 6.08 -19.55 -9.64
C ASP A 256 5.42 -18.21 -9.98
N LEU A 257 5.63 -17.18 -9.14
CA LEU A 257 5.08 -15.85 -9.37
C LEU A 257 5.69 -15.17 -10.61
N VAL A 258 6.99 -15.30 -10.80
CA VAL A 258 7.68 -14.77 -11.98
C VAL A 258 7.18 -15.47 -13.24
N GLU A 259 7.04 -16.80 -13.24
CA GLU A 259 6.51 -17.55 -14.38
C GLU A 259 5.10 -17.10 -14.77
N ARG A 260 4.23 -16.85 -13.78
CA ARG A 260 2.82 -16.51 -14.00
C ARG A 260 2.56 -15.04 -14.30
N TYR A 261 3.32 -14.14 -13.69
CA TYR A 261 2.94 -12.73 -13.61
C TYR A 261 3.97 -11.74 -14.14
N LYS A 262 5.20 -12.16 -14.46
CA LYS A 262 6.20 -11.29 -15.10
C LYS A 262 5.63 -10.69 -16.40
N GLY A 263 5.72 -9.39 -16.54
CA GLY A 263 5.12 -8.65 -17.67
C GLY A 263 3.66 -8.25 -17.46
N ARG A 264 3.05 -8.61 -16.32
CA ARG A 264 1.65 -8.30 -16.00
C ARG A 264 1.51 -7.37 -14.79
N ILE A 265 2.44 -7.46 -13.84
CA ILE A 265 2.48 -6.62 -12.65
C ILE A 265 3.93 -6.49 -12.17
N THR A 266 4.32 -5.32 -11.68
CA THR A 266 5.65 -5.10 -11.10
C THR A 266 5.69 -5.64 -9.67
N PHE A 267 6.77 -6.36 -9.34
CA PHE A 267 6.99 -6.90 -8.01
C PHE A 267 7.82 -5.93 -7.17
N TYR A 268 7.38 -5.67 -5.96
CA TYR A 268 8.12 -4.87 -5.01
C TYR A 268 8.41 -5.68 -3.74
N GLY A 269 9.70 -5.83 -3.39
CA GLY A 269 10.17 -6.65 -2.28
C GLY A 269 10.69 -8.03 -2.73
N GLY A 270 10.30 -9.10 -2.03
CA GLY A 270 10.73 -10.48 -2.36
C GLY A 270 11.93 -10.96 -1.56
N ILE A 271 12.40 -10.21 -0.57
CA ILE A 271 13.44 -10.64 0.37
C ILE A 271 12.76 -11.02 1.70
N ASP A 272 13.10 -12.19 2.22
CA ASP A 272 12.58 -12.70 3.49
C ASP A 272 12.91 -11.76 4.65
N THR A 273 11.85 -11.12 5.16
CA THR A 273 11.92 -10.18 6.30
C THR A 273 11.81 -10.87 7.67
N GLN A 274 11.48 -12.16 7.71
CA GLN A 274 11.25 -12.89 8.96
C GLN A 274 12.49 -13.61 9.48
N ARG A 275 13.31 -14.13 8.58
CA ARG A 275 14.47 -14.96 8.92
C ARG A 275 15.75 -14.43 8.29
N LEU A 276 15.73 -14.17 6.97
CA LEU A 276 16.94 -13.81 6.25
C LEU A 276 17.45 -12.42 6.65
N LEU A 277 16.63 -11.38 6.54
CA LEU A 277 17.06 -10.01 6.88
C LEU A 277 17.47 -9.87 8.35
N PRO A 278 16.71 -10.37 9.36
CA PRO A 278 17.07 -10.17 10.76
C PRO A 278 18.19 -11.09 11.25
N HIS A 279 18.40 -12.26 10.64
CA HIS A 279 19.27 -13.30 11.20
C HIS A 279 20.23 -13.92 10.20
N GLY A 280 20.09 -13.66 8.92
CA GLY A 280 20.91 -14.23 7.87
C GLY A 280 22.31 -13.59 7.78
N PRO A 281 23.33 -14.34 7.33
CA PRO A 281 24.62 -13.74 7.04
C PRO A 281 24.54 -12.82 5.83
N GLU A 282 25.30 -11.73 5.84
CA GLU A 282 25.33 -10.73 4.77
C GLU A 282 25.53 -11.37 3.37
N ALA A 283 26.42 -12.35 3.26
CA ALA A 283 26.69 -13.03 1.99
C ALA A 283 25.44 -13.70 1.41
N LEU A 284 24.58 -14.28 2.27
CA LEU A 284 23.33 -14.91 1.83
C LEU A 284 22.31 -13.85 1.42
N ILE A 285 22.18 -12.74 2.18
CA ILE A 285 21.30 -11.62 1.79
C ILE A 285 21.70 -11.10 0.41
N ARG A 286 22.99 -10.85 0.17
CA ARG A 286 23.49 -10.41 -1.14
C ARG A 286 23.21 -11.40 -2.25
N SER A 287 23.35 -12.69 -1.97
CA SER A 287 23.05 -13.76 -2.94
C SER A 287 21.58 -13.77 -3.32
N GLU A 288 20.67 -13.65 -2.34
CA GLU A 288 19.23 -13.65 -2.60
C GLU A 288 18.78 -12.39 -3.36
N VAL A 289 19.31 -11.21 -3.01
CA VAL A 289 19.06 -9.98 -3.78
C VAL A 289 19.54 -10.15 -5.24
N SER A 290 20.74 -10.71 -5.43
CA SER A 290 21.28 -10.95 -6.78
C SER A 290 20.44 -11.97 -7.56
N ARG A 291 19.95 -13.03 -6.90
CA ARG A 291 19.05 -14.03 -7.49
C ARG A 291 17.74 -13.39 -7.93
N LEU A 292 17.12 -12.58 -7.05
CA LEU A 292 15.88 -11.88 -7.35
C LEU A 292 16.04 -10.93 -8.55
N ILE A 293 17.09 -10.11 -8.56
CA ILE A 293 17.40 -9.24 -9.70
C ILE A 293 17.62 -10.06 -10.97
N GLY A 294 18.23 -11.24 -10.86
CA GLY A 294 18.49 -12.15 -11.99
C GLY A 294 17.23 -12.61 -12.73
N TYR A 295 16.10 -12.73 -12.07
CA TYR A 295 14.82 -13.09 -12.72
C TYR A 295 14.31 -12.00 -13.67
N PHE A 296 14.60 -10.75 -13.38
CA PHE A 296 14.09 -9.60 -14.13
C PHE A 296 15.14 -8.99 -15.06
N GLY A 297 16.43 -9.07 -14.70
CA GLY A 297 17.52 -8.44 -15.44
C GLY A 297 17.35 -6.91 -15.48
N THR A 298 17.62 -6.32 -16.64
CA THR A 298 17.40 -4.88 -16.90
C THR A 298 16.04 -4.59 -17.56
N GLY A 299 15.17 -5.58 -17.69
CA GLY A 299 13.91 -5.47 -18.42
C GLY A 299 12.73 -4.91 -17.59
N GLY A 300 13.00 -4.36 -16.42
CA GLY A 300 11.94 -3.85 -15.52
C GLY A 300 11.17 -4.95 -14.77
N GLY A 301 10.09 -4.54 -14.08
CA GLY A 301 9.20 -5.46 -13.37
C GLY A 301 9.60 -5.79 -11.93
N LEU A 302 10.67 -5.18 -11.39
CA LEU A 302 11.14 -5.32 -10.01
C LEU A 302 11.46 -3.96 -9.39
N ILE A 303 11.07 -3.80 -8.12
CA ILE A 303 11.45 -2.69 -7.22
C ILE A 303 12.07 -3.28 -5.96
#